data_615fab70eb03adab5df09c9bc9d3d6b8
#
_entry.id   615fab70eb03adab5df09c9bc9d3d6b8
#
_cell.length_a   1.000
_cell.length_b   1.000
_cell.length_c   1.000
_cell.angle_alpha   90.00
_cell.angle_beta   90.00
_cell.angle_gamma   90.00
#
_symmetry.space_group_name_H-M   'P 1'
#
loop_
_entity.id
_entity.type
_entity.pdbx_description
1 polymer ?
#
loop_
_entity_poly.entity_id
_entity_poly.type
_entity_poly.pdbx_seq_one_letter_code
_entity_poly.pdbx_strand_id
1 'polypeptide(L)'
;LIPREVLAMPKHFKLRTYQRAMICGTGYYLSEDFLGKGTVWDMSSGGWRIQGGHQVKIGMLLTLRMEMREEKMPLEIEQAVVQWVSGKEFGVHIKKIRRSAAIKLERLVGYHLCILPPVEH
;
A
#
# COMPACT_ATOMS: atom_id res chain seq x y z
N LEU A 1 15.43 -23.76 -10.16
CA LEU A 1 15.27 -23.48 -10.15
C LEU A 1 15.31 -23.14 -9.95
N ILE A 2 15.52 -22.73 -9.71
CA ILE A 2 15.44 -22.24 -9.69
C ILE A 2 15.82 -22.19 -10.08
N PRO A 3 16.08 -21.90 -10.33
CA PRO A 3 16.42 -21.62 -10.85
C PRO A 3 17.13 -21.34 -11.09
N ARG A 4 17.54 -20.99 -11.47
CA ARG A 4 17.96 -20.60 -11.66
C ARG A 4 17.88 -19.84 -11.94
N GLU A 5 17.48 -19.32 -11.96
CA GLU A 5 17.02 -18.63 -12.01
C GLU A 5 16.62 -18.37 -11.34
N VAL A 6 16.61 -18.69 -10.86
CA VAL A 6 16.11 -18.53 -10.24
C VAL A 6 16.57 -18.53 -9.68
N LEU A 7 17.19 -18.65 -9.76
CA LEU A 7 17.44 -18.57 -9.35
C LEU A 7 17.76 -18.02 -9.33
N ALA A 8 17.90 -17.74 -9.83
CA ALA A 8 18.00 -17.03 -9.86
C ALA A 8 17.46 -16.29 -9.63
N MET A 9 17.22 -16.16 -9.16
CA MET A 9 16.64 -15.51 -8.82
C MET A 9 16.90 -14.71 -8.72
N PRO A 10 16.82 -14.32 -9.03
CA PRO A 10 17.19 -13.37 -8.80
C PRO A 10 17.31 -12.94 -7.72
N LYS A 11 17.97 -12.51 -7.40
CA LYS A 11 18.10 -12.06 -6.40
C LYS A 11 17.42 -11.00 -6.20
N HIS A 12 17.17 -10.29 -6.87
CA HIS A 12 16.42 -9.26 -6.67
C HIS A 12 15.16 -9.67 -6.39
N PHE A 13 15.09 -10.58 -6.47
CA PHE A 13 14.12 -10.98 -6.14
C PHE A 13 14.07 -11.04 -4.86
N LYS A 14 14.84 -10.58 -4.45
CA LYS A 14 15.03 -10.39 -3.39
C LYS A 14 14.18 -10.08 -2.69
N LEU A 15 14.18 -10.29 -2.03
CA LEU A 15 13.35 -10.20 -1.16
C LEU A 15 12.92 -8.93 -0.91
N ARG A 16 11.74 -8.53 -1.08
CA ARG A 16 11.21 -7.36 -0.54
C ARG A 16 11.09 -7.49 0.90
N THR A 17 11.37 -6.42 1.62
CA THR A 17 11.12 -6.36 3.03
C THR A 17 9.64 -6.54 3.33
N TYR A 18 8.79 -5.98 2.47
CA TYR A 18 7.35 -6.10 2.61
C TYR A 18 6.77 -6.73 1.38
N GLN A 19 5.84 -7.63 1.57
CA GLN A 19 5.12 -8.19 0.45
C GLN A 19 3.94 -7.30 0.14
N ARG A 20 3.62 -7.20 -1.15
CA ARG A 20 2.55 -6.33 -1.60
C ARG A 20 1.37 -7.14 -2.09
N ALA A 21 0.17 -6.66 -1.79
CA ALA A 21 -1.07 -7.28 -2.24
C ALA A 21 -1.78 -6.32 -3.17
N MET A 22 -2.33 -6.83 -4.24
CA MET A 22 -3.12 -6.03 -5.17
C MET A 22 -4.51 -5.88 -4.58
N ILE A 23 -4.74 -4.70 -4.01
CA ILE A 23 -5.99 -4.40 -3.33
C ILE A 23 -6.56 -3.14 -3.95
N CYS A 24 -7.71 -3.27 -4.60
CA CYS A 24 -8.30 -2.12 -5.25
C CYS A 24 -9.44 -1.61 -4.40
N GLY A 25 -9.29 -0.42 -3.87
CA GLY A 25 -10.32 0.16 -3.02
C GLY A 25 -10.26 1.67 -3.03
N THR A 26 -11.32 2.28 -2.51
CA THR A 26 -11.38 3.73 -2.43
C THR A 26 -10.56 4.21 -1.25
N GLY A 27 -9.71 5.18 -1.51
CA GLY A 27 -8.88 5.75 -0.49
C GLY A 27 -8.98 7.26 -0.47
N TYR A 28 -8.70 7.83 0.69
CA TYR A 28 -8.66 9.27 0.88
C TYR A 28 -7.29 9.61 1.43
N TYR A 29 -6.75 10.72 0.97
CA TYR A 29 -5.46 11.19 1.47
C TYR A 29 -5.60 12.67 1.82
N LEU A 30 -5.20 12.98 3.04
CA LEU A 30 -5.47 14.26 3.64
C LEU A 30 -4.17 14.94 4.00
N SER A 31 -4.01 16.17 3.54
CA SER A 31 -2.91 17.02 3.98
C SER A 31 -3.52 18.21 4.72
N GLU A 32 -2.66 19.15 5.10
CA GLU A 32 -3.17 20.35 5.75
C GLU A 32 -4.02 21.21 4.80
N ASP A 33 -3.78 21.07 3.52
CA ASP A 33 -4.39 21.97 2.54
C ASP A 33 -5.53 21.37 1.76
N PHE A 34 -5.64 20.05 1.73
CA PHE A 34 -6.65 19.44 0.86
C PHE A 34 -7.03 18.05 1.31
N LEU A 35 -8.13 17.59 0.77
CA LEU A 35 -8.58 16.22 0.92
C LEU A 35 -8.68 15.63 -0.48
N GLY A 36 -7.87 14.61 -0.76
CA GLY A 36 -7.92 13.95 -2.05
C GLY A 36 -8.62 12.62 -1.96
N LYS A 37 -9.25 12.23 -3.05
CA LYS A 37 -9.91 10.93 -3.14
C LYS A 37 -9.30 10.18 -4.30
N GLY A 38 -9.07 8.90 -4.12
CA GLY A 38 -8.49 8.11 -5.18
C GLY A 38 -8.66 6.63 -4.95
N THR A 39 -7.89 5.87 -5.69
CA THR A 39 -7.93 4.42 -5.63
C THR A 39 -6.61 3.91 -5.08
N VAL A 40 -6.70 3.03 -4.10
CA VAL A 40 -5.54 2.33 -3.59
C VAL A 40 -5.38 1.08 -4.45
N TRP A 41 -4.27 1.01 -5.19
CA TRP A 41 -4.05 -0.10 -6.11
C TRP A 41 -3.37 -1.28 -5.47
N ASP A 42 -2.41 -1.02 -4.62
CA ASP A 42 -1.78 -2.10 -3.87
C ASP A 42 -1.25 -1.55 -2.57
N MET A 43 -1.02 -2.43 -1.64
CA MET A 43 -0.54 -2.04 -0.33
C MET A 43 0.30 -3.13 0.28
N SER A 44 1.16 -2.73 1.19
CA SER A 44 1.93 -3.61 2.03
C SER A 44 1.88 -3.03 3.43
N SER A 45 2.50 -3.71 4.37
CA SER A 45 2.55 -3.17 5.73
C SER A 45 3.40 -1.90 5.81
N GLY A 46 4.22 -1.64 4.80
CA GLY A 46 5.10 -0.47 4.80
C GLY A 46 4.70 0.66 3.88
N GLY A 47 3.78 0.45 2.94
CA GLY A 47 3.43 1.50 2.02
C GLY A 47 2.32 1.14 1.08
N TRP A 48 1.78 2.14 0.43
CA TRP A 48 0.65 2.00 -0.49
C TRP A 48 0.96 2.67 -1.81
N ARG A 49 0.33 2.21 -2.88
CA ARG A 49 0.34 2.88 -4.17
C ARG A 49 -1.07 3.38 -4.44
N ILE A 50 -1.20 4.67 -4.70
CA ILE A 50 -2.48 5.35 -4.81
C ILE A 50 -2.54 6.10 -6.12
N GLN A 51 -3.72 6.12 -6.73
CA GLN A 51 -3.98 6.97 -7.87
C GLN A 51 -5.08 7.93 -7.46
N GLY A 52 -4.81 9.21 -7.54
CA GLY A 52 -5.76 10.20 -7.08
C GLY A 52 -5.85 11.40 -7.97
N GLY A 53 -6.94 12.15 -7.80
CA GLY A 53 -7.19 13.32 -8.61
C GLY A 53 -6.48 14.58 -8.13
N HIS A 54 -5.96 14.56 -6.91
CA HIS A 54 -5.30 15.72 -6.35
C HIS A 54 -3.79 15.51 -6.37
N GLN A 55 -3.06 16.49 -6.81
CA GLN A 55 -1.62 16.36 -6.91
C GLN A 55 -0.94 16.38 -5.56
N VAL A 56 0.10 15.58 -5.44
CA VAL A 56 0.93 15.53 -4.24
C VAL A 56 2.37 15.73 -4.66
N LYS A 57 3.22 16.01 -3.69
CA LYS A 57 4.65 16.20 -3.93
C LYS A 57 5.44 15.24 -3.06
N ILE A 58 6.59 14.85 -3.57
CA ILE A 58 7.50 14.00 -2.81
C ILE A 58 7.85 14.68 -1.50
N GLY A 59 7.79 13.92 -0.42
CA GLY A 59 8.07 14.43 0.92
C GLY A 59 6.85 14.94 1.66
N MET A 60 5.72 15.04 0.98
CA MET A 60 4.51 15.52 1.61
C MET A 60 3.98 14.50 2.61
N LEU A 61 3.49 14.98 3.74
CA LEU A 61 2.93 14.13 4.78
C LEU A 61 1.42 14.06 4.63
N LEU A 62 0.89 12.86 4.68
CA LEU A 62 -0.52 12.63 4.48
C LEU A 62 -1.07 11.72 5.57
N THR A 63 -2.33 11.95 5.89
CA THR A 63 -3.12 10.97 6.62
C THR A 63 -3.91 10.19 5.58
N LEU A 64 -3.95 8.88 5.71
CA LEU A 64 -4.62 8.04 4.74
C LEU A 64 -5.80 7.36 5.37
N ARG A 65 -6.83 7.17 4.58
CA ARG A 65 -8.01 6.44 5.02
C ARG A 65 -8.53 5.62 3.85
N MET A 66 -8.75 4.34 4.09
CA MET A 66 -9.29 3.46 3.07
C MET A 66 -10.58 2.85 3.56
N GLU A 67 -11.62 2.98 2.75
CA GLU A 67 -12.89 2.35 3.06
C GLU A 67 -12.79 0.87 2.79
N MET A 68 -13.27 0.08 3.73
CA MET A 68 -13.20 -1.36 3.61
C MET A 68 -14.61 -1.89 3.55
N ARG A 69 -14.88 -2.61 2.48
CA ARG A 69 -16.22 -3.06 2.19
C ARG A 69 -16.86 -3.85 3.32
N GLU A 70 -16.07 -4.69 3.95
CA GLU A 70 -16.60 -5.58 4.95
C GLU A 70 -16.36 -5.13 6.37
N GLU A 71 -15.82 -3.95 6.54
CA GLU A 71 -15.54 -3.42 7.86
C GLU A 71 -16.30 -2.13 8.04
N LYS A 72 -16.85 -1.94 9.23
CA LYS A 72 -17.58 -0.72 9.50
C LYS A 72 -16.65 0.47 9.65
N MET A 73 -15.46 0.22 10.17
CA MET A 73 -14.50 1.28 10.39
C MET A 73 -13.47 1.27 9.29
N PRO A 74 -13.14 2.42 8.75
CA PRO A 74 -12.12 2.48 7.72
C PRO A 74 -10.75 2.17 8.31
N LEU A 75 -9.84 1.77 7.44
CA LEU A 75 -8.45 1.61 7.80
C LEU A 75 -7.80 2.98 7.74
N GLU A 76 -7.18 3.41 8.83
CA GLU A 76 -6.61 4.73 8.89
C GLU A 76 -5.13 4.69 9.20
N ILE A 77 -4.35 5.43 8.43
CA ILE A 77 -2.92 5.57 8.63
C ILE A 77 -2.66 6.99 9.09
N GLU A 78 -2.12 7.14 10.28
CA GLU A 78 -1.94 8.47 10.87
C GLU A 78 -1.01 9.35 10.06
N GLN A 79 0.09 8.77 9.59
CA GLN A 79 1.03 9.56 8.83
C GLN A 79 1.78 8.71 7.83
N ALA A 80 1.81 9.19 6.61
CA ALA A 80 2.58 8.57 5.54
C ALA A 80 3.30 9.67 4.78
N VAL A 81 4.40 9.34 4.15
CA VAL A 81 5.17 10.30 3.39
C VAL A 81 5.19 9.87 1.93
N VAL A 82 4.98 10.84 1.04
CA VAL A 82 5.01 10.58 -0.40
C VAL A 82 6.45 10.33 -0.81
N GLN A 83 6.71 9.18 -1.41
CA GLN A 83 8.06 8.80 -1.81
C GLN A 83 8.32 8.99 -3.29
N TRP A 84 7.30 8.81 -4.11
CA TRP A 84 7.45 8.99 -5.55
C TRP A 84 6.12 9.44 -6.13
N VAL A 85 6.19 10.11 -7.26
CA VAL A 85 5.00 10.60 -7.97
C VAL A 85 5.22 10.32 -9.45
N SER A 86 4.20 9.80 -10.10
CA SER A 86 4.23 9.57 -11.52
C SER A 86 2.84 9.84 -12.08
N GLY A 87 2.67 11.02 -12.67
CA GLY A 87 1.36 11.42 -13.14
C GLY A 87 0.39 11.54 -12.00
N LYS A 88 -0.70 10.79 -12.07
CA LYS A 88 -1.70 10.79 -11.01
C LYS A 88 -1.48 9.69 -9.98
N GLU A 89 -0.44 8.90 -10.16
CA GLU A 89 -0.11 7.86 -9.20
C GLU A 89 1.01 8.32 -8.30
N PHE A 90 0.99 7.83 -7.10
CA PHE A 90 2.07 8.11 -6.17
C PHE A 90 2.17 6.99 -5.15
N GLY A 91 3.35 6.86 -4.60
CA GLY A 91 3.60 5.86 -3.57
C GLY A 91 3.89 6.55 -2.27
N VAL A 92 3.40 5.96 -1.19
CA VAL A 92 3.63 6.50 0.14
C VAL A 92 4.26 5.43 1.01
N HIS A 93 5.04 5.90 1.97
CA HIS A 93 5.64 5.06 2.98
C HIS A 93 4.99 5.40 4.31
N ILE A 94 4.58 4.37 5.05
CA ILE A 94 3.89 4.58 6.32
C ILE A 94 4.93 4.98 7.37
N LYS A 95 4.69 6.11 8.01
CA LYS A 95 5.57 6.62 9.05
C LYS A 95 5.01 6.38 10.43
N LYS A 96 3.69 6.48 10.57
CA LYS A 96 3.07 6.35 11.87
C LYS A 96 1.69 5.72 11.71
N ILE A 97 1.46 4.66 12.46
CA ILE A 97 0.21 3.94 12.38
C ILE A 97 -0.11 3.39 13.77
N ARG A 98 -1.38 3.43 14.13
CA ARG A 98 -1.81 2.85 15.40
C ARG A 98 -1.68 1.34 15.35
N ARG A 99 -1.43 0.76 16.52
CA ARG A 99 -1.25 -0.68 16.59
C ARG A 99 -2.46 -1.44 16.05
N SER A 100 -3.67 -1.01 16.39
CA SER A 100 -4.87 -1.68 15.91
C SER A 100 -4.98 -1.61 14.40
N ALA A 101 -4.62 -0.47 13.82
CA ALA A 101 -4.64 -0.31 12.38
C ALA A 101 -3.54 -1.14 11.72
N ALA A 102 -2.38 -1.23 12.35
CA ALA A 102 -1.29 -2.04 11.82
C ALA A 102 -1.69 -3.51 11.75
N ILE A 103 -2.35 -4.00 12.78
CA ILE A 103 -2.81 -5.38 12.80
C ILE A 103 -3.85 -5.60 11.70
N LYS A 104 -4.75 -4.65 11.54
CA LYS A 104 -5.78 -4.75 10.50
C LYS A 104 -5.14 -4.74 9.12
N LEU A 105 -4.16 -3.89 8.92
CA LEU A 105 -3.47 -3.79 7.64
C LEU A 105 -2.73 -5.10 7.33
N GLU A 106 -2.02 -5.65 8.29
CA GLU A 106 -1.31 -6.90 8.08
C GLU A 106 -2.27 -8.03 7.77
N ARG A 107 -3.41 -8.04 8.43
CA ARG A 107 -4.40 -9.07 8.19
C ARG A 107 -4.98 -8.94 6.78
N LEU A 108 -5.26 -7.74 6.36
CA LEU A 108 -5.79 -7.49 5.04
C LEU A 108 -4.81 -7.90 3.94
N VAL A 109 -3.55 -7.49 4.09
CA VAL A 109 -2.52 -7.84 3.13
C VAL A 109 -2.33 -9.35 3.11
N GLY A 110 -2.29 -9.97 4.29
CA GLY A 110 -2.11 -11.40 4.37
C GLY A 110 -3.24 -12.17 3.74
N TYR A 111 -4.46 -11.72 3.96
CA TYR A 111 -5.61 -12.37 3.37
C TYR A 111 -5.51 -12.36 1.84
N HIS A 112 -5.19 -11.21 1.26
CA HIS A 112 -5.11 -11.11 -0.19
C HIS A 112 -3.96 -11.93 -0.75
N LEU A 113 -2.85 -12.00 -0.03
CA LEU A 113 -1.74 -12.83 -0.47
C LEU A 113 -2.10 -14.31 -0.42
N CYS A 114 -2.90 -14.70 0.57
CA CYS A 114 -3.27 -16.10 0.71
C CYS A 114 -4.24 -16.57 -0.36
N ILE A 115 -5.10 -15.69 -0.85
CA ILE A 115 -6.06 -16.10 -1.86
C ILE A 115 -5.52 -16.02 -3.27
N LEU A 116 -4.34 -15.43 -3.47
CA LEU A 116 -3.74 -15.42 -4.79
C LEU A 116 -3.23 -16.82 -5.10
N PRO A 117 -3.37 -17.27 -6.36
CA PRO A 117 -2.86 -18.57 -6.71
C PRO A 117 -1.37 -18.63 -6.50
N PRO A 118 -0.89 -19.80 -6.10
CA PRO A 118 0.55 -19.93 -5.96
C PRO A 118 1.16 -19.80 -7.32
N VAL A 119 2.09 -19.19 -7.34
CA VAL A 119 2.65 -18.99 -8.59
C VAL A 119 3.30 -20.13 -9.13
N GLU A 120 3.15 -20.51 -9.06
CA GLU A 120 3.53 -21.23 -9.21
C GLU A 120 4.17 -21.51 -9.56
N HIS A 121 4.18 -21.71 -9.31
CA HIS A 121 4.42 -21.93 -9.31
C HIS A 121 4.63 -21.97 -9.72
#